data_962e4fa7429e8c761e16775482a296fd
#
_entry.id   962e4fa7429e8c761e16775482a296fd
#
_cell.length_a   1.000
_cell.length_b   1.000
_cell.length_c   1.000
_cell.angle_alpha   90.00
_cell.angle_beta   90.00
_cell.angle_gamma   90.00
#
_symmetry.space_group_name_H-M   'P 1'
#
loop_
_entity.id
_entity.type
_entity.pdbx_description
1 polymer ?
#
loop_
_entity_poly.entity_id
_entity_poly.type
_entity_poly.pdbx_seq_one_letter_code
_entity_poly.pdbx_strand_id
1 'polypeptide(L)'
;VHVNFGRVQGMSTRKGNLVMLTDVLDEARNRALEKVTENAKAGRIHTEDPEKLADQIGLGAVVFGDLKNRRVSDYEFDWEAVLSFEGHTGAYLQYSHARTCNILRKGGGAPKTYNPALLTLPEEEQVLREIARLPGVVGDAVADNEPSHVARLLLDVAAAFSRYYTLGNQEPAKRVLLDGADELRAARLALTDAVRITLRNGLELLGVPTPETM
;
A
#
# COMPACT_ATOMS: atom_id res chain seq x y z
N VAL A 1 1.98 20.10 -23.35
CA VAL A 1 2.84 20.18 -22.16
C VAL A 1 3.99 19.19 -22.37
N HIS A 2 5.23 19.62 -22.16
CA HIS A 2 6.40 18.75 -22.17
C HIS A 2 6.69 18.29 -20.74
N VAL A 3 6.77 16.97 -20.54
CA VAL A 3 6.98 16.37 -19.24
C VAL A 3 8.36 15.69 -19.23
N ASN A 4 9.28 16.19 -18.42
CA ASN A 4 10.64 15.66 -18.29
C ASN A 4 10.66 14.47 -17.32
N PHE A 5 11.58 13.53 -17.57
CA PHE A 5 11.86 12.37 -16.70
C PHE A 5 13.31 12.36 -16.27
N GLY A 6 13.56 11.87 -15.05
CA GLY A 6 14.87 11.43 -14.59
C GLY A 6 15.29 10.13 -15.29
N ARG A 7 16.46 9.64 -14.93
CA ARG A 7 17.04 8.40 -15.47
C ARG A 7 17.05 7.32 -14.42
N VAL A 8 16.75 6.10 -14.87
CA VAL A 8 17.06 4.91 -14.07
C VAL A 8 18.55 4.63 -14.20
N GLN A 9 19.29 4.74 -13.11
CA GLN A 9 20.73 4.49 -13.11
C GLN A 9 21.00 2.98 -13.28
N GLY A 10 22.12 2.65 -13.91
CA GLY A 10 22.47 1.26 -14.22
C GLY A 10 21.93 0.74 -15.56
N MET A 11 20.93 1.40 -16.17
CA MET A 11 20.41 1.05 -17.49
C MET A 11 20.91 2.04 -18.55
N SER A 12 21.53 1.55 -19.62
CA SER A 12 22.03 2.41 -20.71
C SER A 12 21.97 1.71 -22.05
N THR A 13 21.13 2.24 -22.94
CA THR A 13 21.03 1.79 -24.34
C THR A 13 22.33 2.02 -25.12
N ARG A 14 23.09 3.08 -24.81
CA ARG A 14 24.34 3.43 -25.48
C ARG A 14 25.50 2.48 -25.16
N LYS A 15 25.44 1.79 -24.02
CA LYS A 15 26.48 0.83 -23.58
C LYS A 15 26.10 -0.64 -23.85
N GLY A 16 25.01 -0.89 -24.59
CA GLY A 16 24.54 -2.24 -24.91
C GLY A 16 23.80 -2.94 -23.75
N ASN A 17 23.60 -2.28 -22.63
CA ASN A 17 22.83 -2.79 -21.49
C ASN A 17 21.34 -2.41 -21.64
N LEU A 18 20.74 -2.83 -22.75
CA LEU A 18 19.31 -2.67 -22.95
C LEU A 18 18.58 -3.78 -22.17
N VAL A 19 17.83 -3.37 -21.17
CA VAL A 19 16.90 -4.27 -20.46
C VAL A 19 15.52 -4.02 -21.01
N MET A 20 14.88 -5.06 -21.54
CA MET A 20 13.50 -4.95 -22.03
C MET A 20 12.54 -4.90 -20.85
N LEU A 21 11.46 -4.14 -21.00
CA LEU A 21 10.43 -4.06 -19.94
C LEU A 21 9.85 -5.44 -19.60
N THR A 22 9.68 -6.30 -20.60
CA THR A 22 9.26 -7.70 -20.42
C THR A 22 10.17 -8.44 -19.47
N ASP A 23 11.50 -8.32 -19.65
CA ASP A 23 12.48 -9.01 -18.83
C ASP A 23 12.44 -8.51 -17.37
N VAL A 24 12.21 -7.19 -17.19
CA VAL A 24 12.02 -6.59 -15.84
C VAL A 24 10.78 -7.14 -15.17
N LEU A 25 9.66 -7.24 -15.89
CA LEU A 25 8.40 -7.74 -15.34
C LEU A 25 8.48 -9.23 -15.01
N ASP A 26 9.10 -10.04 -15.88
CA ASP A 26 9.29 -11.46 -15.64
C ASP A 26 10.20 -11.71 -14.44
N GLU A 27 11.30 -10.97 -14.31
CA GLU A 27 12.19 -11.05 -13.14
C GLU A 27 11.46 -10.60 -11.85
N ALA A 28 10.68 -9.52 -11.92
CA ALA A 28 9.86 -9.05 -10.78
C ALA A 28 8.88 -10.13 -10.31
N ARG A 29 8.18 -10.79 -11.26
CA ARG A 29 7.28 -11.90 -10.99
C ARG A 29 8.00 -13.06 -10.31
N ASN A 30 9.14 -13.50 -10.87
CA ASN A 30 9.89 -14.64 -10.36
C ASN A 30 10.38 -14.40 -8.92
N ARG A 31 10.98 -13.24 -8.67
CA ARG A 31 11.41 -12.86 -7.31
C ARG A 31 10.25 -12.68 -6.34
N ALA A 32 9.12 -12.12 -6.80
CA ALA A 32 7.91 -12.02 -5.99
C ALA A 32 7.37 -13.40 -5.63
N LEU A 33 7.41 -14.38 -6.56
CA LEU A 33 6.95 -15.75 -6.30
C LEU A 33 7.83 -16.45 -5.25
N GLU A 34 9.14 -16.26 -5.29
CA GLU A 34 10.04 -16.76 -4.26
C GLU A 34 9.66 -16.19 -2.89
N LYS A 35 9.51 -14.85 -2.77
CA LYS A 35 9.14 -14.18 -1.52
C LYS A 35 7.74 -14.59 -1.03
N VAL A 36 6.75 -14.72 -1.92
CA VAL A 36 5.41 -15.20 -1.57
C VAL A 36 5.48 -16.63 -1.03
N THR A 37 6.23 -17.50 -1.69
CA THR A 37 6.38 -18.90 -1.28
C THR A 37 7.07 -19.03 0.08
N GLU A 38 8.13 -18.26 0.33
CA GLU A 38 8.83 -18.23 1.62
C GLU A 38 7.91 -17.72 2.74
N ASN A 39 7.18 -16.65 2.52
CA ASN A 39 6.27 -16.09 3.52
C ASN A 39 5.04 -16.97 3.75
N ALA A 40 4.56 -17.69 2.73
CA ALA A 40 3.50 -18.68 2.88
C ALA A 40 3.96 -19.88 3.75
N LYS A 41 5.17 -20.40 3.51
CA LYS A 41 5.76 -21.45 4.36
C LYS A 41 5.96 -20.99 5.80
N ALA A 42 6.25 -19.71 6.02
CA ALA A 42 6.38 -19.11 7.35
C ALA A 42 5.03 -18.74 8.00
N GLY A 43 3.90 -19.01 7.33
CA GLY A 43 2.56 -18.70 7.84
C GLY A 43 2.24 -17.19 7.90
N ARG A 44 2.99 -16.37 7.17
CA ARG A 44 2.81 -14.90 7.14
C ARG A 44 1.87 -14.44 6.03
N ILE A 45 1.80 -15.22 4.93
CA ILE A 45 0.92 -14.99 3.78
C ILE A 45 0.00 -16.21 3.62
N HIS A 46 -1.29 -15.93 3.37
CA HIS A 46 -2.28 -16.94 3.06
C HIS A 46 -2.92 -16.62 1.70
N THR A 47 -2.60 -17.40 0.68
CA THR A 47 -3.14 -17.24 -0.67
C THR A 47 -3.51 -18.60 -1.26
N GLU A 48 -4.60 -18.65 -2.01
CA GLU A 48 -5.01 -19.84 -2.78
C GLU A 48 -4.29 -19.90 -4.14
N ASP A 49 -3.79 -18.76 -4.62
CA ASP A 49 -3.10 -18.64 -5.90
C ASP A 49 -1.81 -17.82 -5.73
N PRO A 50 -0.69 -18.50 -5.39
CA PRO A 50 0.62 -17.83 -5.21
C PRO A 50 1.14 -17.17 -6.48
N GLU A 51 0.86 -17.74 -7.66
CA GLU A 51 1.34 -17.19 -8.93
C GLU A 51 0.65 -15.87 -9.26
N LYS A 52 -0.67 -15.84 -9.16
CA LYS A 52 -1.45 -14.61 -9.35
C LYS A 52 -1.04 -13.52 -8.36
N LEU A 53 -0.83 -13.89 -7.10
CA LEU A 53 -0.36 -12.94 -6.09
C LEU A 53 1.03 -12.42 -6.43
N ALA A 54 1.94 -13.28 -6.89
CA ALA A 54 3.28 -12.90 -7.32
C ALA A 54 3.25 -11.94 -8.53
N ASP A 55 2.38 -12.17 -9.51
CA ASP A 55 2.16 -11.25 -10.62
C ASP A 55 1.74 -9.85 -10.12
N GLN A 56 0.80 -9.80 -9.18
CA GLN A 56 0.31 -8.54 -8.61
C GLN A 56 1.38 -7.81 -7.80
N ILE A 57 2.17 -8.55 -7.00
CA ILE A 57 3.26 -7.97 -6.19
C ILE A 57 4.40 -7.51 -7.11
N GLY A 58 4.82 -8.33 -8.07
CA GLY A 58 5.89 -8.00 -9.00
C GLY A 58 5.59 -6.74 -9.81
N LEU A 59 4.38 -6.69 -10.42
CA LEU A 59 3.92 -5.49 -11.14
C LEU A 59 3.87 -4.27 -10.22
N GLY A 60 3.28 -4.44 -9.02
CA GLY A 60 3.18 -3.36 -8.03
C GLY A 60 4.53 -2.83 -7.58
N ALA A 61 5.53 -3.71 -7.41
CA ALA A 61 6.88 -3.33 -7.03
C ALA A 61 7.57 -2.48 -8.10
N VAL A 62 7.47 -2.87 -9.37
CA VAL A 62 8.07 -2.11 -10.49
C VAL A 62 7.38 -0.76 -10.64
N VAL A 63 6.06 -0.74 -10.76
CA VAL A 63 5.29 0.48 -11.01
C VAL A 63 5.43 1.47 -9.83
N PHE A 64 5.25 1.01 -8.60
CA PHE A 64 5.39 1.86 -7.43
C PHE A 64 6.83 2.28 -7.20
N GLY A 65 7.80 1.40 -7.46
CA GLY A 65 9.23 1.69 -7.37
C GLY A 65 9.65 2.87 -8.23
N ASP A 66 9.07 3.00 -9.41
CA ASP A 66 9.26 4.15 -10.31
C ASP A 66 8.48 5.38 -9.82
N LEU A 67 7.16 5.28 -9.66
CA LEU A 67 6.26 6.40 -9.41
C LEU A 67 6.39 7.05 -8.03
N LYS A 68 7.00 6.37 -7.03
CA LYS A 68 7.27 6.98 -5.71
C LYS A 68 8.35 8.06 -5.75
N ASN A 69 9.22 8.03 -6.76
CA ASN A 69 10.28 9.00 -6.95
C ASN A 69 9.74 10.24 -7.65
N ARG A 70 10.35 11.38 -7.38
CA ARG A 70 10.02 12.57 -8.17
C ARG A 70 10.38 12.31 -9.62
N ARG A 71 9.43 12.56 -10.51
CA ARG A 71 9.54 12.31 -11.95
C ARG A 71 10.83 12.81 -12.59
N VAL A 72 11.33 13.98 -12.17
CA VAL A 72 12.55 14.59 -12.72
C VAL A 72 13.85 14.10 -12.07
N SER A 73 13.77 13.31 -11.01
CA SER A 73 14.95 12.84 -10.28
C SER A 73 15.47 11.54 -10.86
N ASP A 74 16.80 11.45 -10.99
CA ASP A 74 17.44 10.18 -11.26
C ASP A 74 17.32 9.26 -10.03
N TYR A 75 17.13 7.97 -10.24
CA TYR A 75 17.08 6.98 -9.16
C TYR A 75 17.78 5.66 -9.55
N GLU A 76 18.22 4.92 -8.55
CA GLU A 76 18.77 3.59 -8.70
C GLU A 76 17.69 2.54 -8.43
N PHE A 77 17.55 1.56 -9.31
CA PHE A 77 16.60 0.47 -9.15
C PHE A 77 17.27 -0.70 -8.43
N ASP A 78 16.77 -1.05 -7.26
CA ASP A 78 17.26 -2.17 -6.44
C ASP A 78 16.14 -3.19 -6.20
N TRP A 79 16.34 -4.41 -6.69
CA TRP A 79 15.37 -5.50 -6.57
C TRP A 79 14.99 -5.84 -5.13
N GLU A 80 15.95 -5.91 -4.23
CA GLU A 80 15.66 -6.25 -2.83
C GLU A 80 14.85 -5.15 -2.15
N ALA A 81 15.17 -3.90 -2.44
CA ALA A 81 14.48 -2.75 -1.89
C ALA A 81 13.04 -2.64 -2.40
N VAL A 82 12.76 -2.85 -3.71
CA VAL A 82 11.41 -2.66 -4.29
C VAL A 82 10.45 -3.79 -3.94
N LEU A 83 10.95 -5.01 -3.69
CA LEU A 83 10.15 -6.19 -3.32
C LEU A 83 10.04 -6.41 -1.81
N SER A 84 10.56 -5.51 -0.99
CA SER A 84 10.43 -5.57 0.46
C SER A 84 8.98 -5.35 0.88
N PHE A 85 8.48 -6.15 1.85
CA PHE A 85 7.20 -5.92 2.53
C PHE A 85 7.29 -4.87 3.65
N GLU A 86 8.44 -4.23 3.80
CA GLU A 86 8.69 -3.19 4.78
C GLU A 86 9.19 -1.92 4.08
N GLY A 87 9.01 -0.77 4.74
CA GLY A 87 9.48 0.51 4.22
C GLY A 87 8.59 1.10 3.12
N HIS A 88 9.21 1.82 2.17
CA HIS A 88 8.48 2.63 1.17
C HIS A 88 8.32 1.86 -0.15
N THR A 89 7.53 0.80 -0.15
CA THR A 89 7.37 -0.11 -1.30
C THR A 89 5.92 -0.34 -1.70
N GLY A 90 5.70 -0.77 -2.95
CA GLY A 90 4.39 -1.21 -3.43
C GLY A 90 3.88 -2.41 -2.65
N ALA A 91 4.75 -3.40 -2.40
CA ALA A 91 4.42 -4.60 -1.63
C ALA A 91 3.95 -4.28 -0.20
N TYR A 92 4.58 -3.29 0.47
CA TYR A 92 4.12 -2.81 1.79
C TYR A 92 2.71 -2.21 1.73
N LEU A 93 2.39 -1.42 0.71
CA LEU A 93 1.07 -0.83 0.54
C LEU A 93 0.00 -1.89 0.20
N GLN A 94 0.34 -2.85 -0.67
CA GLN A 94 -0.53 -3.98 -1.00
C GLN A 94 -0.82 -4.83 0.23
N TYR A 95 0.21 -5.14 1.03
CA TYR A 95 0.05 -5.84 2.30
C TYR A 95 -0.80 -5.04 3.30
N SER A 96 -0.61 -3.72 3.38
CA SER A 96 -1.42 -2.85 4.24
C SER A 96 -2.89 -2.85 3.80
N HIS A 97 -3.17 -2.83 2.50
CA HIS A 97 -4.53 -2.98 1.97
C HIS A 97 -5.13 -4.35 2.32
N ALA A 98 -4.44 -5.45 2.04
CA ALA A 98 -4.89 -6.80 2.35
C ALA A 98 -5.16 -7.00 3.87
N ARG A 99 -4.32 -6.38 4.73
CA ARG A 99 -4.54 -6.38 6.19
C ARG A 99 -5.88 -5.71 6.55
N THR A 100 -6.21 -4.56 5.96
CA THR A 100 -7.50 -3.90 6.22
C THR A 100 -8.68 -4.76 5.76
N CYS A 101 -8.56 -5.40 4.60
CA CYS A 101 -9.56 -6.37 4.12
C CYS A 101 -9.77 -7.54 5.11
N ASN A 102 -8.68 -8.08 5.65
CA ASN A 102 -8.75 -9.18 6.62
C ASN A 102 -9.39 -8.75 7.95
N ILE A 103 -9.07 -7.54 8.44
CA ILE A 103 -9.69 -6.99 9.66
C ILE A 103 -11.20 -6.84 9.45
N LEU A 104 -11.63 -6.28 8.34
CA LEU A 104 -13.05 -6.15 8.00
C LEU A 104 -13.74 -7.51 7.91
N ARG A 105 -13.13 -8.49 7.24
CA ARG A 105 -13.67 -9.85 7.14
C ARG A 105 -13.86 -10.49 8.52
N LYS A 106 -12.89 -10.36 9.41
CA LYS A 106 -12.98 -10.83 10.79
C LYS A 106 -14.00 -10.06 11.63
N GLY A 107 -14.22 -8.78 11.31
CA GLY A 107 -15.18 -7.91 11.97
C GLY A 107 -16.63 -8.06 11.49
N GLY A 108 -16.89 -8.89 10.49
CA GLY A 108 -18.23 -9.07 9.90
C GLY A 108 -18.56 -8.08 8.77
N GLY A 109 -17.54 -7.38 8.23
CA GLY A 109 -17.66 -6.43 7.14
C GLY A 109 -17.65 -4.95 7.58
N ALA A 110 -17.77 -4.05 6.62
CA ALA A 110 -17.92 -2.64 6.88
C ALA A 110 -19.30 -2.34 7.49
N PRO A 111 -19.39 -1.57 8.59
CA PRO A 111 -20.66 -1.28 9.23
C PRO A 111 -21.49 -0.32 8.37
N LYS A 112 -22.81 -0.51 8.36
CA LYS A 112 -23.75 0.40 7.68
C LYS A 112 -24.01 1.67 8.46
N THR A 113 -23.93 1.58 9.79
CA THR A 113 -24.16 2.68 10.73
C THR A 113 -23.06 2.70 11.77
N TYR A 114 -22.57 3.88 12.11
CA TYR A 114 -21.53 4.06 13.14
C TYR A 114 -21.57 5.50 13.66
N ASN A 115 -21.03 5.72 14.86
CA ASN A 115 -20.86 7.03 15.44
C ASN A 115 -19.40 7.45 15.39
N PRO A 116 -18.98 8.37 14.49
CA PRO A 116 -17.58 8.78 14.37
C PRO A 116 -17.06 9.54 15.61
N ALA A 117 -17.93 10.11 16.44
CA ALA A 117 -17.54 10.82 17.66
C ALA A 117 -16.91 9.88 18.72
N LEU A 118 -17.02 8.56 18.55
CA LEU A 118 -16.38 7.58 19.42
C LEU A 118 -14.89 7.37 19.10
N LEU A 119 -14.40 7.87 17.97
CA LEU A 119 -12.98 7.85 17.59
C LEU A 119 -12.25 8.99 18.30
N THR A 120 -11.70 8.71 19.48
CA THR A 120 -11.12 9.72 20.38
C THR A 120 -9.62 9.56 20.61
N LEU A 121 -9.01 8.51 20.06
CA LEU A 121 -7.56 8.29 20.18
C LEU A 121 -6.80 9.23 19.23
N PRO A 122 -5.66 9.79 19.67
CA PRO A 122 -4.81 10.59 18.78
C PRO A 122 -4.38 9.85 17.51
N GLU A 123 -4.18 8.55 17.60
CA GLU A 123 -3.82 7.71 16.46
C GLU A 123 -4.97 7.53 15.47
N GLU A 124 -6.22 7.45 15.96
CA GLU A 124 -7.43 7.43 15.12
C GLU A 124 -7.60 8.76 14.38
N GLU A 125 -7.39 9.87 15.09
CA GLU A 125 -7.42 11.23 14.51
C GLU A 125 -6.32 11.40 13.45
N GLN A 126 -5.10 10.90 13.70
CA GLN A 126 -4.02 10.97 12.72
C GLN A 126 -4.38 10.22 11.43
N VAL A 127 -4.97 9.02 11.54
CA VAL A 127 -5.45 8.27 10.35
C VAL A 127 -6.49 9.07 9.59
N LEU A 128 -7.47 9.68 10.26
CA LEU A 128 -8.48 10.53 9.63
C LEU A 128 -7.87 11.73 8.90
N ARG A 129 -6.88 12.39 9.50
CA ARG A 129 -6.16 13.52 8.90
C ARG A 129 -5.46 13.12 7.60
N GLU A 130 -4.77 11.97 7.61
CA GLU A 130 -4.08 11.50 6.39
C GLU A 130 -5.06 11.15 5.27
N ILE A 131 -6.16 10.45 5.58
CA ILE A 131 -7.20 10.12 4.60
C ILE A 131 -7.81 11.39 3.98
N ALA A 132 -8.10 12.40 4.81
CA ALA A 132 -8.74 13.64 4.37
C ALA A 132 -7.90 14.43 3.35
N ARG A 133 -6.60 14.19 3.28
CA ARG A 133 -5.69 14.85 2.30
C ARG A 133 -5.85 14.34 0.87
N LEU A 134 -6.42 13.14 0.66
CA LEU A 134 -6.42 12.48 -0.66
C LEU A 134 -6.96 13.38 -1.79
N PRO A 135 -8.11 14.05 -1.67
CA PRO A 135 -8.64 14.85 -2.77
C PRO A 135 -7.72 16.01 -3.17
N GLY A 136 -7.13 16.70 -2.19
CA GLY A 136 -6.18 17.79 -2.43
C GLY A 136 -4.91 17.28 -3.10
N VAL A 137 -4.32 16.20 -2.57
CA VAL A 137 -3.09 15.60 -3.11
C VAL A 137 -3.28 15.09 -4.55
N VAL A 138 -4.44 14.52 -4.88
CA VAL A 138 -4.75 14.15 -6.28
C VAL A 138 -4.82 15.40 -7.18
N GLY A 139 -5.42 16.48 -6.68
CA GLY A 139 -5.44 17.77 -7.40
C GLY A 139 -4.03 18.30 -7.67
N ASP A 140 -3.16 18.29 -6.66
CA ASP A 140 -1.76 18.72 -6.77
C ASP A 140 -0.98 17.82 -7.74
N ALA A 141 -1.16 16.49 -7.65
CA ALA A 141 -0.52 15.53 -8.53
C ALA A 141 -0.88 15.77 -10.01
N VAL A 142 -2.14 16.12 -10.29
CA VAL A 142 -2.60 16.46 -11.64
C VAL A 142 -2.00 17.80 -12.10
N ALA A 143 -2.01 18.83 -11.25
CA ALA A 143 -1.49 20.15 -11.56
C ALA A 143 0.01 20.12 -11.89
N ASP A 144 0.77 19.33 -11.10
CA ASP A 144 2.23 19.21 -11.24
C ASP A 144 2.66 18.12 -12.23
N ASN A 145 1.73 17.28 -12.71
CA ASN A 145 2.02 16.03 -13.43
C ASN A 145 2.99 15.14 -12.63
N GLU A 146 2.77 15.00 -11.32
CA GLU A 146 3.71 14.38 -10.39
C GLU A 146 3.03 13.29 -9.53
N PRO A 147 3.00 12.02 -10.00
CA PRO A 147 2.34 10.92 -9.31
C PRO A 147 2.96 10.60 -7.94
N SER A 148 4.21 11.00 -7.69
CA SER A 148 4.87 10.77 -6.40
C SER A 148 4.17 11.47 -5.22
N HIS A 149 3.35 12.49 -5.46
CA HIS A 149 2.49 13.08 -4.42
C HIS A 149 1.50 12.05 -3.86
N VAL A 150 0.82 11.31 -4.77
CA VAL A 150 -0.11 10.25 -4.37
C VAL A 150 0.64 9.11 -3.67
N ALA A 151 1.75 8.65 -4.24
CA ALA A 151 2.56 7.58 -3.66
C ALA A 151 2.99 7.90 -2.23
N ARG A 152 3.43 9.12 -1.95
CA ARG A 152 3.82 9.57 -0.61
C ARG A 152 2.64 9.57 0.35
N LEU A 153 1.49 10.11 -0.06
CA LEU A 153 0.29 10.10 0.78
C LEU A 153 -0.11 8.67 1.18
N LEU A 154 -0.08 7.71 0.24
CA LEU A 154 -0.43 6.33 0.56
C LEU A 154 0.51 5.72 1.61
N LEU A 155 1.81 6.05 1.56
CA LEU A 155 2.76 5.66 2.59
C LEU A 155 2.44 6.29 3.95
N ASP A 156 2.07 7.58 3.97
CA ASP A 156 1.66 8.28 5.20
C ASP A 156 0.40 7.63 5.82
N VAL A 157 -0.62 7.34 5.00
CA VAL A 157 -1.85 6.64 5.42
C VAL A 157 -1.54 5.25 5.98
N ALA A 158 -0.75 4.45 5.26
CA ALA A 158 -0.38 3.11 5.69
C ALA A 158 0.43 3.12 6.99
N ALA A 159 1.36 4.07 7.13
CA ALA A 159 2.16 4.24 8.34
C ALA A 159 1.30 4.69 9.54
N ALA A 160 0.37 5.63 9.35
CA ALA A 160 -0.55 6.06 10.39
C ALA A 160 -1.43 4.89 10.87
N PHE A 161 -2.03 4.15 9.93
CA PHE A 161 -2.82 2.97 10.27
C PHE A 161 -2.01 1.87 10.94
N SER A 162 -0.79 1.61 10.50
CA SER A 162 0.10 0.61 11.11
C SER A 162 0.44 0.95 12.56
N ARG A 163 0.70 2.23 12.88
CA ARG A 163 0.90 2.70 14.26
C ARG A 163 -0.33 2.46 15.13
N TYR A 164 -1.51 2.86 14.64
CA TYR A 164 -2.78 2.63 15.33
C TYR A 164 -3.02 1.13 15.58
N TYR A 165 -2.84 0.29 14.57
CA TYR A 165 -3.02 -1.16 14.68
C TYR A 165 -2.05 -1.80 15.69
N THR A 166 -0.79 -1.38 15.67
CA THR A 166 0.25 -1.87 16.61
C THR A 166 -0.08 -1.49 18.04
N LEU A 167 -0.59 -0.28 18.27
CA LEU A 167 -1.06 0.16 19.59
C LEU A 167 -2.17 -0.76 20.12
N GLY A 168 -3.13 -1.15 19.28
CA GLY A 168 -4.17 -2.10 19.64
C GLY A 168 -3.65 -3.51 20.01
N ASN A 169 -2.48 -3.92 19.49
CA ASN A 169 -1.85 -5.17 19.90
C ASN A 169 -1.19 -5.07 21.29
N GLN A 170 -0.72 -3.88 21.66
CA GLN A 170 -0.11 -3.61 22.96
C GLN A 170 -1.16 -3.32 24.04
N GLU A 171 -2.21 -2.62 23.70
CA GLU A 171 -3.29 -2.19 24.59
C GLU A 171 -4.63 -2.74 24.09
N PRO A 172 -5.15 -3.83 24.66
CA PRO A 172 -6.38 -4.49 24.18
C PRO A 172 -7.60 -3.59 24.03
N ALA A 173 -7.76 -2.59 24.90
CA ALA A 173 -8.86 -1.60 24.83
C ALA A 173 -8.81 -0.72 23.56
N LYS A 174 -7.66 -0.64 22.89
CA LYS A 174 -7.45 0.14 21.65
C LYS A 174 -7.55 -0.68 20.37
N ARG A 175 -7.91 -1.97 20.46
CA ARG A 175 -8.07 -2.84 19.27
C ARG A 175 -9.19 -2.37 18.37
N VAL A 176 -9.03 -2.58 17.06
CA VAL A 176 -10.13 -2.40 16.09
C VAL A 176 -11.28 -3.37 16.41
N LEU A 177 -10.96 -4.66 16.56
CA LEU A 177 -11.92 -5.70 16.92
C LEU A 177 -11.99 -5.80 18.45
N LEU A 178 -12.72 -4.87 19.06
CA LEU A 178 -12.92 -4.81 20.51
C LEU A 178 -14.17 -5.59 20.88
N ASP A 179 -14.04 -6.52 21.82
CA ASP A 179 -15.17 -7.27 22.36
C ASP A 179 -15.93 -6.46 23.42
N GLY A 180 -17.27 -6.58 23.44
CA GLY A 180 -18.12 -5.93 24.45
C GLY A 180 -18.34 -4.43 24.28
N ALA A 181 -17.91 -3.83 23.14
CA ALA A 181 -18.08 -2.41 22.83
C ALA A 181 -18.50 -2.22 21.35
N ASP A 182 -19.68 -2.72 20.99
CA ASP A 182 -20.14 -2.84 19.61
C ASP A 182 -20.19 -1.51 18.86
N GLU A 183 -20.61 -0.42 19.50
CA GLU A 183 -20.64 0.92 18.86
C GLU A 183 -19.25 1.45 18.55
N LEU A 184 -18.30 1.32 19.48
CA LEU A 184 -16.92 1.73 19.27
C LEU A 184 -16.23 0.83 18.22
N ARG A 185 -16.50 -0.49 18.29
CA ARG A 185 -16.03 -1.43 17.27
C ARG A 185 -16.53 -1.07 15.88
N ALA A 186 -17.80 -0.69 15.75
CA ALA A 186 -18.36 -0.23 14.49
C ALA A 186 -17.67 1.05 13.98
N ALA A 187 -17.43 2.04 14.84
CA ALA A 187 -16.69 3.25 14.45
C ALA A 187 -15.26 2.91 13.97
N ARG A 188 -14.56 2.01 14.65
CA ARG A 188 -13.20 1.57 14.28
C ARG A 188 -13.16 0.74 13.00
N LEU A 189 -14.18 -0.09 12.76
CA LEU A 189 -14.33 -0.81 11.49
C LEU A 189 -14.61 0.16 10.34
N ALA A 190 -15.43 1.20 10.56
CA ALA A 190 -15.65 2.24 9.55
C ALA A 190 -14.35 3.00 9.21
N LEU A 191 -13.54 3.33 10.21
CA LEU A 191 -12.22 3.93 10.00
C LEU A 191 -11.31 2.99 9.18
N THR A 192 -11.30 1.69 9.51
CA THR A 192 -10.52 0.68 8.78
C THR A 192 -10.98 0.56 7.33
N ASP A 193 -12.28 0.62 7.06
CA ASP A 193 -12.83 0.61 5.70
C ASP A 193 -12.46 1.87 4.92
N ALA A 194 -12.45 3.03 5.57
CA ALA A 194 -11.98 4.27 4.95
C ALA A 194 -10.49 4.17 4.55
N VAL A 195 -9.62 3.57 5.39
CA VAL A 195 -8.22 3.28 5.03
C VAL A 195 -8.15 2.35 3.82
N ARG A 196 -8.91 1.25 3.83
CA ARG A 196 -8.97 0.28 2.72
C ARG A 196 -9.34 0.96 1.40
N ILE A 197 -10.40 1.77 1.40
CA ILE A 197 -10.87 2.50 0.21
C ILE A 197 -9.79 3.48 -0.26
N THR A 198 -9.17 4.22 0.64
CA THR A 198 -8.13 5.19 0.32
C THR A 198 -6.91 4.54 -0.31
N LEU A 199 -6.41 3.44 0.30
CA LEU A 199 -5.28 2.68 -0.25
C LEU A 199 -5.62 2.09 -1.61
N ARG A 200 -6.79 1.46 -1.75
CA ARG A 200 -7.25 0.90 -3.04
C ARG A 200 -7.30 1.97 -4.12
N ASN A 201 -8.05 3.04 -3.88
CA ASN A 201 -8.24 4.08 -4.88
C ASN A 201 -6.92 4.75 -5.28
N GLY A 202 -6.05 5.03 -4.31
CA GLY A 202 -4.74 5.63 -4.59
C GLY A 202 -3.79 4.68 -5.34
N LEU A 203 -3.77 3.39 -5.00
CA LEU A 203 -2.98 2.39 -5.70
C LEU A 203 -3.50 2.17 -7.14
N GLU A 204 -4.83 2.11 -7.33
CA GLU A 204 -5.45 2.03 -8.66
C GLU A 204 -5.12 3.25 -9.53
N LEU A 205 -5.11 4.47 -8.96
CA LEU A 205 -4.66 5.68 -9.66
C LEU A 205 -3.20 5.58 -10.15
N LEU A 206 -2.35 4.86 -9.42
CA LEU A 206 -0.96 4.61 -9.80
C LEU A 206 -0.80 3.38 -10.71
N GLY A 207 -1.86 2.65 -11.04
CA GLY A 207 -1.79 1.42 -11.81
C GLY A 207 -1.23 0.22 -11.03
N VAL A 208 -1.23 0.28 -9.70
CA VAL A 208 -0.75 -0.78 -8.80
C VAL A 208 -1.92 -1.69 -8.39
N PRO A 209 -1.83 -3.02 -8.60
CA PRO A 209 -2.86 -3.96 -8.17
C PRO A 209 -3.11 -3.96 -6.66
N THR A 210 -4.34 -4.26 -6.25
CA THR A 210 -4.77 -4.23 -4.85
C THR A 210 -5.31 -5.60 -4.39
N PRO A 211 -4.43 -6.59 -4.11
CA PRO A 211 -4.88 -7.88 -3.61
C PRO A 211 -5.62 -7.72 -2.27
N GLU A 212 -6.72 -8.48 -2.11
CA GLU A 212 -7.52 -8.47 -0.87
C GLU A 212 -7.05 -9.51 0.15
N THR A 213 -6.20 -10.44 -0.30
CA THR A 213 -5.61 -11.50 0.53
C THR A 213 -4.12 -11.58 0.26
N MET A 214 -3.38 -11.67 1.34
CA MET A 214 -1.93 -11.91 1.35
C MET A 214 -1.56 -12.73 2.59
#